data_b41ab3434fa4453e1092b41e7909aafa
#
_entry.id   b41ab3434fa4453e1092b41e7909aafa
#
_cell.length_a   1.000
_cell.length_b   1.000
_cell.length_c   1.000
_cell.angle_alpha   90.00
_cell.angle_beta   90.00
_cell.angle_gamma   90.00
#
_symmetry.space_group_name_H-M   'P 1'
#
loop_
_entity.id
_entity.type
_entity.pdbx_description
1 polymer ?
#
loop_
_entity_poly.entity_id
_entity_poly.type
_entity_poly.pdbx_seq_one_letter_code
_entity_poly.pdbx_strand_id
1 'polypeptide(L)'
;MDKFIAHILVVDDDDGIRSLVKKYLNENKFLVTTAENAENASEKIKIIKFDLIVLDIMMPGKSGLEFLKENKKKLDTPVILLTAKGEASERVEGLEIGADDYLPKPFEPKELILRIQNLSLIHI
;
A
#
# COMPACT_ATOMS: atom_id res chain seq x y z
N MET A 1 18.21 -17.04 -11.70
CA MET A 1 17.26 -16.91 -10.58
C MET A 1 16.82 -15.47 -10.45
N ASP A 2 15.51 -15.25 -10.48
CA ASP A 2 14.97 -13.90 -10.34
C ASP A 2 15.01 -13.45 -8.89
N LYS A 3 15.54 -12.25 -8.69
CA LYS A 3 15.53 -11.63 -7.37
C LYS A 3 14.49 -10.52 -7.36
N PHE A 4 13.72 -10.46 -6.29
CA PHE A 4 12.78 -9.37 -6.11
C PHE A 4 13.50 -8.15 -5.54
N ILE A 5 13.06 -6.96 -6.01
CA ILE A 5 13.62 -5.69 -5.56
C ILE A 5 13.18 -5.38 -4.14
N ALA A 6 11.92 -5.65 -3.83
CA ALA A 6 11.32 -5.33 -2.54
C ALA A 6 10.08 -6.18 -2.31
N HIS A 7 9.66 -6.30 -1.05
CA HIS A 7 8.44 -7.01 -0.67
C HIS A 7 7.36 -6.00 -0.30
N ILE A 8 6.26 -6.02 -1.02
CA ILE A 8 5.18 -5.04 -0.89
C ILE A 8 3.92 -5.71 -0.37
N LEU A 9 3.30 -5.10 0.63
CA LEU A 9 1.99 -5.50 1.12
C LEU A 9 0.93 -4.64 0.42
N VAL A 10 -0.05 -5.28 -0.21
CA VAL A 10 -1.17 -4.59 -0.85
C VAL A 10 -2.44 -4.88 -0.08
N VAL A 11 -3.04 -3.85 0.50
CA VAL A 11 -4.23 -3.95 1.33
C VAL A 11 -5.40 -3.29 0.61
N ASP A 12 -6.36 -4.07 0.16
CA ASP A 12 -7.53 -3.57 -0.54
C ASP A 12 -8.63 -4.63 -0.43
N ASP A 13 -9.87 -4.21 -0.20
CA ASP A 13 -10.98 -5.15 -0.09
C ASP A 13 -11.50 -5.63 -1.45
N ASP A 14 -11.09 -5.00 -2.52
CA ASP A 14 -11.50 -5.38 -3.88
C ASP A 14 -10.59 -6.48 -4.43
N ASP A 15 -11.17 -7.67 -4.68
CA ASP A 15 -10.42 -8.81 -5.19
C ASP A 15 -9.75 -8.53 -6.54
N GLY A 16 -10.46 -7.82 -7.41
CA GLY A 16 -9.95 -7.48 -8.74
C GLY A 16 -8.74 -6.57 -8.68
N ILE A 17 -8.79 -5.57 -7.80
CA ILE A 17 -7.66 -4.65 -7.63
C ILE A 17 -6.47 -5.40 -7.04
N ARG A 18 -6.68 -6.22 -6.01
CA ARG A 18 -5.58 -7.00 -5.43
C ARG A 18 -4.90 -7.88 -6.48
N SER A 19 -5.69 -8.59 -7.28
CA SER A 19 -5.14 -9.47 -8.32
C SER A 19 -4.38 -8.69 -9.39
N LEU A 20 -4.95 -7.58 -9.84
CA LEU A 20 -4.33 -6.75 -10.88
C LEU A 20 -3.01 -6.15 -10.39
N VAL A 21 -3.02 -5.57 -9.21
CA VAL A 21 -1.84 -4.93 -8.63
C VAL A 21 -0.75 -5.97 -8.39
N LYS A 22 -1.11 -7.12 -7.84
CA LYS A 22 -0.14 -8.20 -7.59
C LYS A 22 0.52 -8.64 -8.89
N LYS A 23 -0.26 -8.86 -9.93
CA LYS A 23 0.27 -9.27 -11.23
C LYS A 23 1.26 -8.25 -11.77
N TYR A 24 0.87 -6.98 -11.78
CA TYR A 24 1.71 -5.91 -12.30
C TYR A 24 3.00 -5.74 -11.52
N LEU A 25 2.91 -5.77 -10.21
CA LEU A 25 4.09 -5.62 -9.36
C LEU A 25 5.02 -6.81 -9.48
N ASN A 26 4.48 -8.03 -9.54
CA ASN A 26 5.30 -9.22 -9.76
C ASN A 26 6.05 -9.15 -11.08
N GLU A 27 5.42 -8.66 -12.14
CA GLU A 27 6.05 -8.50 -13.45
C GLU A 27 7.19 -7.48 -13.39
N ASN A 28 7.18 -6.59 -12.42
CA ASN A 28 8.20 -5.57 -12.24
C ASN A 28 9.18 -5.90 -11.11
N LYS A 29 9.31 -7.17 -10.77
CA LYS A 29 10.31 -7.68 -9.83
C LYS A 29 10.02 -7.35 -8.36
N PHE A 30 8.77 -7.10 -8.02
CA PHE A 30 8.36 -6.96 -6.63
C PHE A 30 7.70 -8.24 -6.14
N LEU A 31 8.06 -8.66 -4.94
CA LEU A 31 7.34 -9.74 -4.26
C LEU A 31 6.12 -9.11 -3.59
N VAL A 32 4.95 -9.71 -3.75
CA VAL A 32 3.71 -9.13 -3.25
C VAL A 32 2.97 -10.09 -2.33
N THR A 33 2.59 -9.58 -1.18
CA THR A 33 1.65 -10.23 -0.27
C THR A 33 0.40 -9.35 -0.24
N THR A 34 -0.76 -9.96 -0.24
CA THR A 34 -2.02 -9.20 -0.22
C THR A 34 -2.77 -9.40 1.10
N ALA A 35 -3.59 -8.42 1.45
CA ALA A 35 -4.49 -8.48 2.58
C ALA A 35 -5.82 -7.88 2.17
N GLU A 36 -6.92 -8.47 2.60
CA GLU A 36 -8.26 -8.03 2.18
C GLU A 36 -8.91 -7.01 3.10
N ASN A 37 -8.33 -6.79 4.27
CA ASN A 37 -8.83 -5.81 5.23
C ASN A 37 -7.72 -5.43 6.22
N ALA A 38 -8.03 -4.50 7.11
CA ALA A 38 -7.06 -4.00 8.09
C ALA A 38 -6.64 -5.08 9.09
N GLU A 39 -7.57 -5.93 9.50
CA GLU A 39 -7.27 -7.01 10.45
C GLU A 39 -6.28 -8.00 9.84
N ASN A 40 -6.53 -8.42 8.60
CA ASN A 40 -5.64 -9.32 7.89
C ASN A 40 -4.26 -8.69 7.69
N ALA A 41 -4.23 -7.38 7.36
CA ALA A 41 -2.98 -6.66 7.22
C ALA A 41 -2.20 -6.61 8.54
N SER A 42 -2.91 -6.37 9.66
CA SER A 42 -2.28 -6.34 10.99
C SER A 42 -1.62 -7.66 11.33
N GLU A 43 -2.26 -8.77 10.99
CA GLU A 43 -1.67 -10.09 11.23
C GLU A 43 -0.39 -10.29 10.42
N LYS A 44 -0.40 -9.84 9.17
CA LYS A 44 0.74 -10.05 8.28
C LYS A 44 1.94 -9.19 8.65
N ILE A 45 1.73 -7.95 9.07
CA ILE A 45 2.85 -7.08 9.47
C ILE A 45 3.54 -7.54 10.76
N LYS A 46 2.87 -8.38 11.54
CA LYS A 46 3.49 -8.95 12.75
C LYS A 46 4.53 -10.02 12.44
N ILE A 47 4.39 -10.69 11.31
CA ILE A 47 5.25 -11.83 10.96
C ILE A 47 6.15 -11.56 9.76
N ILE A 48 5.85 -10.55 8.96
CA ILE A 48 6.64 -10.22 7.77
C ILE A 48 6.99 -8.75 7.81
N LYS A 49 8.26 -8.46 7.56
CA LYS A 49 8.70 -7.07 7.40
C LYS A 49 8.58 -6.70 5.93
N PHE A 50 7.72 -5.75 5.64
CA PHE A 50 7.53 -5.26 4.27
C PHE A 50 8.37 -4.02 4.02
N ASP A 51 8.74 -3.83 2.76
CA ASP A 51 9.49 -2.65 2.34
C ASP A 51 8.58 -1.47 2.02
N LEU A 52 7.32 -1.77 1.70
CA LEU A 52 6.32 -0.74 1.40
C LEU A 52 4.93 -1.32 1.54
N ILE A 53 3.97 -0.50 1.94
CA ILE A 53 2.57 -0.88 2.04
C ILE A 53 1.75 0.00 1.11
N VAL A 54 0.94 -0.65 0.25
CA VAL A 54 -0.08 0.02 -0.56
C VAL A 54 -1.40 -0.21 0.17
N LEU A 55 -2.06 0.85 0.59
CA LEU A 55 -3.16 0.79 1.54
C LEU A 55 -4.39 1.54 1.05
N ASP A 56 -5.47 0.80 0.80
CA ASP A 56 -6.75 1.39 0.45
C ASP A 56 -7.36 2.06 1.68
N ILE A 57 -7.90 3.26 1.49
CA ILE A 57 -8.57 3.99 2.58
C ILE A 57 -9.96 3.42 2.85
N MET A 58 -10.71 3.13 1.80
CA MET A 58 -12.11 2.70 1.93
C MET A 58 -12.21 1.19 2.05
N MET A 59 -12.33 0.70 3.27
CA MET A 59 -12.51 -0.73 3.53
C MET A 59 -13.58 -0.94 4.58
N PRO A 60 -14.35 -2.07 4.51
CA PRO A 60 -15.32 -2.39 5.55
C PRO A 60 -14.61 -2.61 6.89
N GLY A 61 -15.27 -2.23 7.97
CA GLY A 61 -14.69 -2.32 9.31
C GLY A 61 -13.71 -1.18 9.53
N LYS A 62 -12.49 -1.50 9.90
CA LYS A 62 -11.47 -0.49 10.11
C LYS A 62 -10.98 0.08 8.77
N SER A 63 -10.99 1.41 8.65
CA SER A 63 -10.53 2.06 7.43
C SER A 63 -9.00 2.03 7.31
N GLY A 64 -8.49 2.32 6.11
CA GLY A 64 -7.06 2.44 5.91
C GLY A 64 -6.44 3.56 6.75
N LEU A 65 -7.15 4.66 6.94
CA LEU A 65 -6.65 5.76 7.77
C LEU A 65 -6.52 5.35 9.23
N GLU A 66 -7.50 4.62 9.75
CA GLU A 66 -7.44 4.10 11.10
C GLU A 66 -6.29 3.11 11.28
N PHE A 67 -6.12 2.21 10.31
CA PHE A 67 -5.02 1.26 10.31
C PHE A 67 -3.67 1.99 10.32
N LEU A 68 -3.52 3.00 9.48
CA LEU A 68 -2.29 3.79 9.40
C LEU A 68 -2.02 4.49 10.73
N LYS A 69 -3.03 5.12 11.30
CA LYS A 69 -2.90 5.83 12.56
C LYS A 69 -2.44 4.92 13.69
N GLU A 70 -3.01 3.71 13.75
CA GLU A 70 -2.66 2.76 14.80
C GLU A 70 -1.27 2.17 14.65
N ASN A 71 -0.77 2.06 13.42
CA ASN A 71 0.46 1.33 13.15
C ASN A 71 1.66 2.20 12.80
N LYS A 72 1.45 3.48 12.47
CA LYS A 72 2.55 4.32 11.96
C LYS A 72 3.72 4.45 12.93
N LYS A 73 3.44 4.52 14.23
CA LYS A 73 4.50 4.62 15.23
C LYS A 73 5.35 3.35 15.34
N LYS A 74 4.77 2.20 14.98
CA LYS A 74 5.42 0.90 15.04
C LYS A 74 6.09 0.54 13.73
N LEU A 75 5.62 1.12 12.62
CA LEU A 75 6.09 0.81 11.29
C LEU A 75 6.95 1.92 10.76
N ASP A 76 8.18 1.57 10.44
CA ASP A 76 9.10 2.47 9.74
C ASP A 76 8.98 2.24 8.23
N THR A 77 7.86 1.71 7.81
CA THR A 77 7.61 1.26 6.44
C THR A 77 6.88 2.37 5.67
N PRO A 78 7.36 2.73 4.48
CA PRO A 78 6.65 3.70 3.64
C PRO A 78 5.26 3.20 3.27
N VAL A 79 4.31 4.13 3.21
CA VAL A 79 2.91 3.83 2.89
C VAL A 79 2.43 4.70 1.75
N ILE A 80 1.85 4.07 0.72
CA ILE A 80 1.12 4.76 -0.34
C ILE A 80 -0.36 4.50 -0.11
N LEU A 81 -1.15 5.57 0.02
CA LEU A 81 -2.60 5.45 0.19
C LEU A 81 -3.29 5.42 -1.15
N LEU A 82 -4.28 4.53 -1.29
CA LEU A 82 -5.19 4.53 -2.43
C LEU A 82 -6.44 5.29 -2.00
N THR A 83 -6.73 6.40 -2.66
CA THR A 83 -7.80 7.31 -2.27
C THR A 83 -8.92 7.33 -3.31
N ALA A 84 -10.12 7.74 -2.89
CA ALA A 84 -11.19 7.98 -3.83
C ALA A 84 -10.89 9.26 -4.62
N LYS A 85 -11.28 9.27 -5.89
CA LYS A 85 -11.10 10.44 -6.74
C LYS A 85 -11.88 11.62 -6.17
N GLY A 86 -11.20 12.76 -6.01
CA GLY A 86 -11.84 13.97 -5.52
C GLY A 86 -11.90 14.12 -4.01
N GLU A 87 -11.43 13.15 -3.25
CA GLU A 87 -11.47 13.18 -1.80
C GLU A 87 -10.21 13.84 -1.23
N ALA A 88 -10.12 15.17 -1.39
CA ALA A 88 -8.95 15.93 -0.94
C ALA A 88 -8.73 15.83 0.56
N SER A 89 -9.81 15.79 1.36
CA SER A 89 -9.69 15.70 2.82
C SER A 89 -9.02 14.40 3.26
N GLU A 90 -9.28 13.30 2.57
CA GLU A 90 -8.64 12.02 2.88
C GLU A 90 -7.14 12.07 2.61
N ARG A 91 -6.74 12.74 1.53
CA ARG A 91 -5.32 12.89 1.20
C ARG A 91 -4.59 13.68 2.27
N VAL A 92 -5.18 14.81 2.66
CA VAL A 92 -4.59 15.68 3.68
C VAL A 92 -4.45 14.93 5.00
N GLU A 93 -5.52 14.27 5.42
CA GLU A 93 -5.51 13.51 6.67
C GLU A 93 -4.47 12.40 6.64
N GLY A 94 -4.40 11.66 5.53
CA GLY A 94 -3.43 10.58 5.38
C GLY A 94 -1.99 11.07 5.45
N LEU A 95 -1.69 12.18 4.78
CA LEU A 95 -0.36 12.76 4.82
C LEU A 95 0.00 13.29 6.20
N GLU A 96 -0.96 13.88 6.91
CA GLU A 96 -0.75 14.34 8.27
C GLU A 96 -0.45 13.20 9.24
N ILE A 97 -1.11 12.04 9.05
CA ILE A 97 -0.86 10.86 9.87
C ILE A 97 0.53 10.28 9.59
N GLY A 98 1.02 10.45 8.36
CA GLY A 98 2.36 9.99 8.01
C GLY A 98 2.46 9.12 6.77
N ALA A 99 1.45 9.13 5.91
CA ALA A 99 1.58 8.47 4.61
C ALA A 99 2.64 9.18 3.78
N ASP A 100 3.36 8.43 2.98
CA ASP A 100 4.47 8.97 2.18
C ASP A 100 4.01 9.44 0.81
N ASP A 101 2.89 8.90 0.32
CA ASP A 101 2.33 9.30 -0.96
C ASP A 101 0.87 8.84 -1.02
N TYR A 102 0.18 9.24 -2.07
CA TYR A 102 -1.19 8.80 -2.31
C TYR A 102 -1.42 8.66 -3.81
N LEU A 103 -2.42 7.85 -4.18
CA LEU A 103 -2.77 7.61 -5.57
C LEU A 103 -4.29 7.50 -5.67
N PRO A 104 -4.96 8.42 -6.40
CA PRO A 104 -6.41 8.36 -6.54
C PRO A 104 -6.85 7.19 -7.42
N LYS A 105 -7.95 6.55 -7.04
CA LYS A 105 -8.62 5.56 -7.89
C LYS A 105 -9.57 6.25 -8.85
N PRO A 106 -9.73 5.77 -10.07
CA PRO A 106 -8.98 4.68 -10.70
C PRO A 106 -7.58 5.13 -11.13
N PHE A 107 -6.62 4.22 -11.08
CA PHE A 107 -5.26 4.53 -11.44
C PHE A 107 -4.72 3.55 -12.48
N GLU A 108 -3.72 3.99 -13.23
CA GLU A 108 -2.98 3.11 -14.12
C GLU A 108 -1.96 2.33 -13.29
N PRO A 109 -1.85 1.01 -13.48
CA PRO A 109 -0.86 0.23 -12.73
C PRO A 109 0.56 0.76 -12.86
N LYS A 110 0.91 1.30 -14.02
CA LYS A 110 2.22 1.90 -14.22
C LYS A 110 2.45 3.12 -13.33
N GLU A 111 1.39 3.87 -13.05
CA GLU A 111 1.50 5.02 -12.16
C GLU A 111 1.86 4.58 -10.74
N LEU A 112 1.26 3.49 -10.27
CA LEU A 112 1.61 2.93 -8.97
C LEU A 112 3.08 2.51 -8.94
N ILE A 113 3.54 1.84 -9.99
CA ILE A 113 4.93 1.40 -10.08
C ILE A 113 5.88 2.60 -10.00
N LEU A 114 5.58 3.67 -10.72
CA LEU A 114 6.42 4.88 -10.70
C LEU A 114 6.45 5.53 -9.32
N ARG A 115 5.31 5.54 -8.60
CA ARG A 115 5.25 6.06 -7.24
C ARG A 115 6.09 5.23 -6.29
N ILE A 116 6.01 3.91 -6.43
CA ILE A 116 6.84 3.01 -5.62
C ILE A 116 8.32 3.28 -5.89
N GLN A 117 8.70 3.41 -7.15
CA GLN A 117 10.09 3.65 -7.53
C GLN A 117 10.62 4.99 -7.05
N ASN A 118 9.74 5.96 -6.85
CA ASN A 118 10.15 7.28 -6.34
C ASN A 118 10.42 7.28 -4.84
N LEU A 119 9.99 6.26 -4.13
CA LEU A 119 10.26 6.14 -2.71
C LEU A 119 11.64 5.50 -2.50
N SER A 120 12.35 5.94 -1.49
CA SER A 120 13.77 5.61 -1.30
C SER A 120 14.07 4.13 -1.06
N LEU A 121 13.06 3.30 -0.83
CA LEU A 121 13.27 1.86 -0.62
C LEU A 121 13.95 1.18 -1.82
N ILE A 122 13.94 1.83 -2.97
CA ILE A 122 14.43 1.24 -4.22
C ILE A 122 15.94 1.43 -4.39
N HIS A 123 16.60 2.09 -3.49
CA HIS A 123 18.04 2.33 -3.56
C HIS A 123 18.87 1.17 -3.07
N ILE A 124 18.32 0.02 -3.08
CA ILE A 124 18.99 -1.18 -2.63
C ILE A 124 19.84 -1.74 -3.76
#